data_7a1d88dc25f39da4e3b7a40421b14d53
#
_entry.id   7a1d88dc25f39da4e3b7a40421b14d53
#
_cell.length_a   1.000
_cell.length_b   1.000
_cell.length_c   1.000
_cell.angle_alpha   90.00
_cell.angle_beta   90.00
_cell.angle_gamma   90.00
#
_symmetry.space_group_name_H-M   'P 1'
#
loop_
_entity.id
_entity.type
_entity.pdbx_description
1 polymer ?
#
loop_
_entity_poly.entity_id
_entity_poly.type
_entity_poly.pdbx_seq_one_letter_code
_entity_poly.pdbx_strand_id
1 'polypeptide(L)'
;FNGIDSVIKMSEASVTPAVTIYPQNGRFIERDSLLLEKIGEIEGINHIHSVIQEPIVIKFKGSIRPVVIKGVSPHYIQQTDLQDKIVGGGAYLTSPEGEDAIIAGYGVAADMDLEFRRDNPILLCYPDKNANRASLSALSKIESRLAGIFSYNQEMDNKVMYADYKVGERLLKC
;
A
#
# COMPACT_ATOMS: atom_id res chain seq x y z
N PHE A 1 -8.13 29.52 -14.35
CA PHE A 1 -8.65 28.16 -14.65
C PHE A 1 -7.64 27.29 -15.41
N ASN A 2 -6.59 27.87 -16.04
CA ASN A 2 -5.59 27.11 -16.80
C ASN A 2 -4.56 26.35 -15.92
N GLY A 3 -4.51 26.58 -14.62
CA GLY A 3 -3.56 25.90 -13.72
C GLY A 3 -4.00 24.49 -13.28
N ILE A 4 -5.30 24.21 -13.29
CA ILE A 4 -5.84 22.91 -12.88
C ILE A 4 -5.70 21.87 -14.00
N ASP A 5 -5.89 22.29 -15.26
CA ASP A 5 -5.74 21.39 -16.41
C ASP A 5 -4.29 20.91 -16.62
N SER A 6 -3.30 21.73 -16.29
CA SER A 6 -1.89 21.31 -16.38
C SER A 6 -1.48 20.35 -15.28
N VAL A 7 -2.07 20.45 -14.09
CA VAL A 7 -1.83 19.50 -12.96
C VAL A 7 -2.46 18.14 -13.25
N ILE A 8 -3.63 18.12 -13.88
CA ILE A 8 -4.32 16.87 -14.25
C ILE A 8 -3.55 16.13 -15.38
N LYS A 9 -2.99 16.85 -16.34
CA LYS A 9 -2.22 16.24 -17.43
C LYS A 9 -0.85 15.66 -17.04
N MET A 10 -0.27 16.10 -15.92
CA MET A 10 1.00 15.54 -15.40
C MET A 10 0.83 14.23 -14.63
N SER A 11 -0.40 13.72 -14.47
CA SER A 11 -0.74 12.60 -13.58
C SER A 11 -0.90 11.24 -14.28
N GLU A 12 -0.62 11.12 -15.57
CA GLU A 12 -1.00 9.91 -16.35
C GLU A 12 -0.24 8.62 -16.00
N ALA A 13 0.82 8.66 -15.19
CA ALA A 13 1.54 7.47 -14.73
C ALA A 13 1.93 7.53 -13.25
N SER A 14 1.41 8.47 -12.49
CA SER A 14 1.79 8.74 -11.10
C SER A 14 1.14 7.76 -10.13
N VAL A 15 1.82 7.42 -9.04
CA VAL A 15 1.22 6.75 -7.87
C VAL A 15 0.09 7.57 -7.23
N THR A 16 -0.06 8.85 -7.61
CA THR A 16 -1.21 9.68 -7.27
C THR A 16 -2.23 9.58 -8.40
N PRO A 17 -3.39 8.93 -8.18
CA PRO A 17 -4.39 8.76 -9.23
C PRO A 17 -5.05 10.09 -9.60
N ALA A 18 -5.43 10.24 -10.87
CA ALA A 18 -6.18 11.41 -11.35
C ALA A 18 -7.59 11.47 -10.73
N VAL A 19 -8.21 10.31 -10.51
CA VAL A 19 -9.52 10.16 -9.88
C VAL A 19 -9.46 9.05 -8.85
N THR A 20 -10.02 9.30 -7.67
CA THR A 20 -10.18 8.29 -6.62
C THR A 20 -11.65 8.19 -6.24
N ILE A 21 -12.17 6.96 -6.19
CA ILE A 21 -13.53 6.67 -5.77
C ILE A 21 -13.49 6.10 -4.36
N TYR A 22 -14.26 6.71 -3.46
CA TYR A 22 -14.40 6.26 -2.07
C TYR A 22 -15.80 5.71 -1.83
N PRO A 23 -15.99 4.76 -0.89
CA PRO A 23 -17.32 4.33 -0.50
C PRO A 23 -18.09 5.48 0.14
N GLN A 24 -19.35 5.64 -0.24
CA GLN A 24 -20.24 6.63 0.38
C GLN A 24 -20.59 6.22 1.82
N ASN A 25 -20.76 4.94 2.06
CA ASN A 25 -21.03 4.35 3.36
C ASN A 25 -20.09 3.17 3.61
N GLY A 26 -19.70 2.96 4.87
CA GLY A 26 -18.80 1.86 5.22
C GLY A 26 -17.33 2.19 4.95
N ARG A 27 -16.48 1.16 4.96
CA ARG A 27 -15.01 1.29 4.81
C ARG A 27 -14.51 0.86 3.44
N PHE A 28 -15.24 -0.03 2.79
CA PHE A 28 -14.84 -0.64 1.52
C PHE A 28 -15.94 -0.51 0.49
N ILE A 29 -15.57 -0.42 -0.76
CA ILE A 29 -16.46 -0.57 -1.90
C ILE A 29 -16.57 -2.08 -2.16
N GLU A 30 -17.78 -2.61 -2.20
CA GLU A 30 -17.98 -3.98 -2.67
C GLU A 30 -17.44 -4.12 -4.09
N ARG A 31 -16.69 -5.19 -4.33
CA ARG A 31 -16.09 -5.45 -5.64
C ARG A 31 -17.21 -5.81 -6.63
N ASP A 32 -17.77 -4.81 -7.26
CA ASP A 32 -18.78 -4.95 -8.31
C ASP A 32 -18.09 -4.95 -9.69
N SER A 33 -18.06 -6.11 -10.34
CA SER A 33 -17.50 -6.26 -11.68
C SER A 33 -18.20 -5.39 -12.71
N LEU A 34 -19.53 -5.19 -12.59
CA LEU A 34 -20.30 -4.33 -13.48
C LEU A 34 -19.91 -2.85 -13.33
N LEU A 35 -19.62 -2.41 -12.10
CA LEU A 35 -19.14 -1.05 -11.85
C LEU A 35 -17.76 -0.83 -12.49
N LEU A 36 -16.84 -1.79 -12.30
CA LEU A 36 -15.49 -1.71 -12.89
C LEU A 36 -15.55 -1.71 -14.42
N GLU A 37 -16.42 -2.53 -15.01
CA GLU A 37 -16.64 -2.59 -16.47
C GLU A 37 -17.15 -1.25 -17.00
N LYS A 38 -18.19 -0.67 -16.39
CA LYS A 38 -18.73 0.64 -16.76
C LYS A 38 -17.73 1.78 -16.62
N ILE A 39 -16.89 1.76 -15.60
CA ILE A 39 -15.81 2.75 -15.43
C ILE A 39 -14.78 2.57 -16.54
N GLY A 40 -14.44 1.33 -16.91
CA GLY A 40 -13.49 1.04 -17.98
C GLY A 40 -13.95 1.47 -19.38
N GLU A 41 -15.27 1.61 -19.60
CA GLU A 41 -15.86 2.11 -20.86
C GLU A 41 -15.75 3.64 -21.03
N ILE A 42 -15.41 4.37 -19.95
CA ILE A 42 -15.27 5.82 -19.99
C ILE A 42 -14.00 6.19 -20.79
N GLU A 43 -14.17 7.00 -21.81
CA GLU A 43 -13.06 7.48 -22.64
C GLU A 43 -12.06 8.27 -21.78
N GLY A 44 -10.77 7.93 -21.93
CA GLY A 44 -9.68 8.55 -21.16
C GLY A 44 -9.30 7.79 -19.88
N ILE A 45 -9.99 6.71 -19.53
CA ILE A 45 -9.59 5.80 -18.45
C ILE A 45 -8.66 4.72 -19.01
N ASN A 46 -7.38 4.76 -18.65
CA ASN A 46 -6.39 3.78 -19.12
C ASN A 46 -6.22 2.61 -18.16
N HIS A 47 -6.25 2.89 -16.85
CA HIS A 47 -6.04 1.89 -15.81
C HIS A 47 -6.99 2.12 -14.63
N ILE A 48 -7.48 1.02 -14.07
CA ILE A 48 -8.30 1.01 -12.86
C ILE A 48 -7.61 0.11 -11.84
N HIS A 49 -7.34 0.66 -10.67
CA HIS A 49 -6.71 -0.08 -9.58
C HIS A 49 -7.61 -0.13 -8.35
N SER A 50 -7.85 -1.33 -7.85
CA SER A 50 -8.40 -1.50 -6.50
C SER A 50 -7.27 -1.37 -5.49
N VAL A 51 -7.43 -0.48 -4.52
CA VAL A 51 -6.44 -0.22 -3.48
C VAL A 51 -7.09 -0.34 -2.10
N ILE A 52 -6.49 -1.14 -1.24
CA ILE A 52 -6.80 -1.12 0.20
C ILE A 52 -5.86 -0.09 0.83
N GLN A 53 -6.41 0.94 1.45
CA GLN A 53 -5.61 1.95 2.15
C GLN A 53 -6.09 2.10 3.58
N GLU A 54 -5.24 1.73 4.54
CA GLU A 54 -5.58 1.75 5.96
C GLU A 54 -4.38 2.12 6.84
N PRO A 55 -4.60 2.86 7.93
CA PRO A 55 -3.58 3.03 8.95
C PRO A 55 -3.38 1.72 9.71
N ILE A 56 -2.14 1.32 9.84
CA ILE A 56 -1.70 0.14 10.57
C ILE A 56 -0.53 0.49 11.48
N VAL A 57 -0.09 -0.46 12.26
CA VAL A 57 1.13 -0.34 13.05
C VAL A 57 2.13 -1.39 12.56
N ILE A 58 3.37 -0.98 12.34
CA ILE A 58 4.47 -1.90 12.07
C ILE A 58 5.35 -2.06 13.30
N LYS A 59 5.92 -3.27 13.45
CA LYS A 59 6.90 -3.58 14.49
C LYS A 59 8.14 -4.20 13.85
N PHE A 60 9.30 -3.67 14.22
CA PHE A 60 10.60 -4.17 13.77
C PHE A 60 11.65 -3.99 14.87
N LYS A 61 12.36 -5.06 15.23
CA LYS A 61 13.41 -5.05 16.27
C LYS A 61 13.01 -4.35 17.58
N GLY A 62 11.75 -4.47 17.98
CA GLY A 62 11.22 -3.82 19.19
C GLY A 62 10.71 -2.39 19.00
N SER A 63 11.05 -1.72 17.92
CA SER A 63 10.48 -0.42 17.56
C SER A 63 9.08 -0.58 16.98
N ILE A 64 8.22 0.41 17.21
CA ILE A 64 6.82 0.42 16.76
C ILE A 64 6.55 1.76 16.07
N ARG A 65 5.90 1.72 14.90
CA ARG A 65 5.55 2.93 14.16
C ARG A 65 4.18 2.80 13.48
N PRO A 66 3.33 3.83 13.55
CA PRO A 66 2.13 3.92 12.71
C PRO A 66 2.54 4.26 11.27
N VAL A 67 1.91 3.59 10.31
CA VAL A 67 2.07 3.80 8.86
C VAL A 67 0.74 3.63 8.16
N VAL A 68 0.65 4.07 6.92
CA VAL A 68 -0.48 3.78 6.03
C VAL A 68 -0.06 2.67 5.07
N ILE A 69 -0.71 1.53 5.15
CA ILE A 69 -0.52 0.46 4.17
C ILE A 69 -1.40 0.71 2.94
N LYS A 70 -0.81 0.55 1.76
CA LYS A 70 -1.51 0.50 0.48
C LYS A 70 -1.38 -0.91 -0.08
N GLY A 71 -2.45 -1.71 0.05
CA GLY A 71 -2.56 -3.02 -0.60
C GLY A 71 -2.93 -2.84 -2.06
N VAL A 72 -2.05 -3.23 -2.97
CA VAL A 72 -2.19 -3.03 -4.41
C VAL A 72 -1.93 -4.32 -5.17
N SER A 73 -2.44 -4.43 -6.41
CA SER A 73 -2.11 -5.55 -7.28
C SER A 73 -0.65 -5.46 -7.77
N PRO A 74 0.00 -6.57 -8.13
CA PRO A 74 1.34 -6.52 -8.73
C PRO A 74 1.43 -5.66 -9.99
N HIS A 75 0.35 -5.58 -10.77
CA HIS A 75 0.28 -4.72 -11.97
C HIS A 75 0.33 -3.23 -11.66
N TYR A 76 -0.09 -2.82 -10.45
CA TYR A 76 -0.01 -1.43 -10.02
C TYR A 76 1.41 -0.87 -10.11
N ILE A 77 2.42 -1.64 -9.70
CA ILE A 77 3.82 -1.20 -9.74
C ILE A 77 4.27 -0.93 -11.17
N GLN A 78 3.84 -1.78 -12.12
CA GLN A 78 4.23 -1.67 -13.53
C GLN A 78 3.46 -0.58 -14.29
N GLN A 79 2.23 -0.29 -13.86
CA GLN A 79 1.32 0.66 -14.49
C GLN A 79 1.37 2.07 -13.88
N THR A 80 2.17 2.25 -12.84
CA THR A 80 2.45 3.55 -12.21
C THR A 80 3.94 3.84 -12.26
N ASP A 81 4.33 5.05 -11.86
CA ASP A 81 5.73 5.47 -11.75
C ASP A 81 6.43 4.97 -10.48
N LEU A 82 5.79 4.09 -9.69
CA LEU A 82 6.37 3.59 -8.44
C LEU A 82 7.70 2.87 -8.66
N GLN A 83 7.82 2.10 -9.75
CA GLN A 83 9.06 1.40 -10.09
C GLN A 83 10.23 2.39 -10.29
N ASP A 84 9.98 3.53 -10.91
CA ASP A 84 10.99 4.57 -11.16
C ASP A 84 11.38 5.34 -9.90
N LYS A 85 10.59 5.21 -8.83
CA LYS A 85 10.82 5.85 -7.54
C LYS A 85 11.56 4.96 -6.54
N ILE A 86 11.87 3.71 -6.89
CA ILE A 86 12.64 2.81 -6.03
C ILE A 86 14.08 3.31 -5.94
N VAL A 87 14.51 3.59 -4.71
CA VAL A 87 15.87 4.07 -4.39
C VAL A 87 16.73 3.00 -3.74
N GLY A 88 16.15 1.86 -3.36
CA GLY A 88 16.87 0.72 -2.80
C GLY A 88 16.06 -0.56 -2.90
N GLY A 89 16.71 -1.71 -3.07
CA GLY A 89 16.07 -3.00 -3.22
C GLY A 89 15.38 -3.21 -4.56
N GLY A 90 14.20 -3.84 -4.56
CA GLY A 90 13.44 -4.18 -5.75
C GLY A 90 11.96 -3.80 -5.67
N ALA A 91 11.31 -3.72 -6.81
CA ALA A 91 9.90 -3.37 -6.96
C ALA A 91 9.03 -4.63 -7.03
N TYR A 92 8.92 -5.38 -5.95
CA TYR A 92 8.07 -6.57 -5.87
C TYR A 92 7.32 -6.64 -4.53
N LEU A 93 6.15 -7.28 -4.51
CA LEU A 93 5.28 -7.43 -3.34
C LEU A 93 5.18 -8.89 -2.85
N THR A 94 5.77 -9.81 -3.61
CA THR A 94 5.92 -11.21 -3.24
C THR A 94 7.31 -11.66 -3.66
N SER A 95 8.05 -12.28 -2.76
CA SER A 95 9.38 -12.79 -3.07
C SER A 95 9.31 -13.96 -4.05
N PRO A 96 10.44 -14.31 -4.71
CA PRO A 96 10.48 -15.51 -5.56
C PRO A 96 10.12 -16.80 -4.82
N GLU A 97 10.31 -16.84 -3.50
CA GLU A 97 9.95 -17.96 -2.64
C GLU A 97 8.48 -17.94 -2.17
N GLY A 98 7.70 -16.93 -2.59
CA GLY A 98 6.29 -16.78 -2.26
C GLY A 98 6.01 -16.11 -0.91
N GLU A 99 7.02 -15.50 -0.28
CA GLU A 99 6.85 -14.75 0.97
C GLU A 99 6.29 -13.35 0.71
N ASP A 100 5.45 -12.85 1.63
CA ASP A 100 4.94 -11.50 1.56
C ASP A 100 6.08 -10.48 1.67
N ALA A 101 6.07 -9.51 0.77
CA ALA A 101 7.06 -8.46 0.71
C ALA A 101 6.40 -7.08 0.69
N ILE A 102 7.11 -6.09 1.19
CA ILE A 102 6.65 -4.70 1.26
C ILE A 102 7.67 -3.76 0.63
N ILE A 103 7.16 -2.66 0.09
CA ILE A 103 7.98 -1.53 -0.35
C ILE A 103 7.68 -0.38 0.61
N ALA A 104 8.69 0.07 1.33
CA ALA A 104 8.56 1.12 2.35
C ALA A 104 8.97 2.49 1.82
N GLY A 105 8.32 3.55 2.28
CA GLY A 105 8.81 4.90 2.06
C GLY A 105 10.17 5.12 2.72
N TYR A 106 11.01 5.95 2.11
CA TYR A 106 12.37 6.22 2.57
C TYR A 106 12.43 6.64 4.06
N GLY A 107 11.54 7.56 4.48
CA GLY A 107 11.50 8.03 5.85
C GLY A 107 11.06 6.94 6.83
N VAL A 108 10.09 6.07 6.43
CA VAL A 108 9.68 4.92 7.25
C VAL A 108 10.86 3.95 7.42
N ALA A 109 11.56 3.63 6.33
CA ALA A 109 12.69 2.71 6.35
C ALA A 109 13.86 3.24 7.20
N ALA A 110 14.18 4.53 7.06
CA ALA A 110 15.26 5.18 7.80
C ALA A 110 14.97 5.26 9.30
N ASP A 111 13.76 5.72 9.68
CA ASP A 111 13.39 5.89 11.09
C ASP A 111 13.26 4.56 11.86
N MET A 112 12.93 3.48 11.16
CA MET A 112 12.79 2.14 11.73
C MET A 112 14.05 1.29 11.57
N ASP A 113 15.07 1.79 10.88
CA ASP A 113 16.28 1.03 10.52
C ASP A 113 15.95 -0.31 9.85
N LEU A 114 15.02 -0.25 8.87
CA LEU A 114 14.57 -1.44 8.16
C LEU A 114 15.70 -2.04 7.31
N GLU A 115 15.80 -3.36 7.31
CA GLU A 115 16.87 -4.09 6.65
C GLU A 115 16.34 -5.07 5.60
N PHE A 116 17.11 -5.27 4.52
CA PHE A 116 16.84 -6.30 3.49
C PHE A 116 17.32 -7.71 3.95
N ARG A 117 16.99 -8.10 5.19
CA ARG A 117 17.43 -9.37 5.77
C ARG A 117 16.25 -10.30 6.01
N ARG A 118 16.47 -11.60 5.75
CA ARG A 118 15.44 -12.63 5.92
C ARG A 118 15.19 -13.01 7.38
N ASP A 119 16.18 -12.88 8.23
CA ASP A 119 16.14 -13.28 9.64
C ASP A 119 15.38 -12.27 10.52
N ASN A 120 15.07 -11.09 10.01
CA ASN A 120 14.35 -10.03 10.72
C ASN A 120 13.07 -9.62 9.98
N PRO A 121 11.94 -10.33 10.18
CA PRO A 121 10.68 -9.95 9.54
C PRO A 121 10.11 -8.65 10.12
N ILE A 122 9.44 -7.89 9.26
CA ILE A 122 8.64 -6.74 9.66
C ILE A 122 7.24 -7.25 9.98
N LEU A 123 6.75 -6.98 11.17
CA LEU A 123 5.43 -7.39 11.61
C LEU A 123 4.41 -6.28 11.32
N LEU A 124 3.47 -6.56 10.43
CA LEU A 124 2.32 -5.70 10.14
C LEU A 124 1.22 -6.04 11.14
N CYS A 125 0.71 -5.04 11.86
CA CYS A 125 -0.27 -5.22 12.93
C CYS A 125 -1.50 -4.34 12.67
N TYR A 126 -2.68 -4.94 12.75
CA TYR A 126 -3.96 -4.25 12.65
C TYR A 126 -4.88 -4.66 13.81
N PRO A 127 -5.59 -3.71 14.46
CA PRO A 127 -6.52 -4.04 15.54
C PRO A 127 -7.62 -4.98 15.06
N ASP A 128 -7.73 -6.16 15.68
CA ASP A 128 -8.85 -7.09 15.41
C ASP A 128 -10.11 -6.56 16.07
N LYS A 129 -11.11 -6.18 15.27
CA LYS A 129 -12.38 -5.64 15.75
C LYS A 129 -13.20 -6.63 16.57
N ASN A 130 -12.95 -7.93 16.38
CA ASN A 130 -13.68 -9.01 17.05
C ASN A 130 -13.01 -9.46 18.36
N ALA A 131 -11.83 -8.96 18.68
CA ALA A 131 -11.12 -9.31 19.89
C ALA A 131 -11.46 -8.36 21.02
N ASN A 132 -11.63 -8.92 22.24
CA ASN A 132 -11.82 -8.12 23.45
C ASN A 132 -10.65 -7.14 23.64
N ARG A 133 -10.95 -5.85 23.79
CA ARG A 133 -10.02 -4.72 23.79
C ARG A 133 -8.87 -4.77 24.80
N ALA A 134 -8.82 -5.78 25.65
CA ALA A 134 -7.86 -5.90 26.75
C ALA A 134 -6.67 -6.84 26.49
N SER A 135 -6.55 -7.44 25.31
CA SER A 135 -5.54 -8.46 25.03
C SER A 135 -4.64 -8.08 23.85
N LEU A 136 -3.32 -8.29 23.99
CA LEU A 136 -2.35 -8.24 22.88
C LEU A 136 -2.62 -9.29 21.79
N SER A 137 -3.49 -10.28 22.07
CA SER A 137 -4.04 -11.22 21.08
C SER A 137 -5.10 -10.59 20.16
N ALA A 138 -5.50 -9.34 20.43
CA ALA A 138 -6.48 -8.57 19.67
C ALA A 138 -5.93 -7.95 18.37
N LEU A 139 -4.76 -8.35 17.92
CA LEU A 139 -4.15 -7.83 16.68
C LEU A 139 -4.08 -8.91 15.61
N SER A 140 -4.58 -8.60 14.42
CA SER A 140 -4.16 -9.32 13.21
C SER A 140 -2.70 -9.01 12.95
N LYS A 141 -1.89 -10.03 12.68
CA LYS A 141 -0.45 -9.90 12.48
C LYS A 141 -0.03 -10.66 11.23
N ILE A 142 0.76 -10.02 10.39
CA ILE A 142 1.36 -10.63 9.20
C ILE A 142 2.85 -10.31 9.20
N GLU A 143 3.68 -11.32 9.04
CA GLU A 143 5.12 -11.16 8.82
C GLU A 143 5.37 -10.85 7.34
N SER A 144 6.18 -9.84 7.09
CA SER A 144 6.59 -9.41 5.76
C SER A 144 8.07 -9.10 5.72
N ARG A 145 8.63 -9.05 4.53
CA ARG A 145 10.02 -8.71 4.30
C ARG A 145 10.14 -7.41 3.53
N LEU A 146 11.21 -6.66 3.78
CA LEU A 146 11.51 -5.48 2.98
C LEU A 146 11.99 -5.91 1.59
N ALA A 147 11.23 -5.56 0.56
CA ALA A 147 11.60 -5.76 -0.83
C ALA A 147 12.32 -4.54 -1.40
N GLY A 148 11.79 -3.35 -1.14
CA GLY A 148 12.31 -2.11 -1.67
C GLY A 148 11.99 -0.91 -0.81
N ILE A 149 12.69 0.18 -1.14
CA ILE A 149 12.48 1.50 -0.53
C ILE A 149 12.20 2.46 -1.68
N PHE A 150 11.11 3.23 -1.57
CA PHE A 150 10.78 4.27 -2.53
C PHE A 150 10.99 5.67 -1.94
N SER A 151 11.24 6.64 -2.81
CA SER A 151 11.22 8.06 -2.47
C SER A 151 10.41 8.80 -3.53
N TYR A 152 9.31 9.39 -3.10
CA TYR A 152 8.37 10.11 -3.95
C TYR A 152 8.23 11.58 -3.54
N ASN A 153 7.78 11.80 -2.31
CA ASN A 153 7.71 13.09 -1.64
C ASN A 153 7.73 12.88 -0.12
N GLN A 154 8.00 13.94 0.61
CA GLN A 154 8.18 13.86 2.06
C GLN A 154 6.98 13.24 2.80
N GLU A 155 5.76 13.51 2.35
CA GLU A 155 4.56 12.97 3.01
C GLU A 155 4.44 11.47 2.80
N MET A 156 4.58 10.99 1.57
CA MET A 156 4.51 9.56 1.26
C MET A 156 5.69 8.80 1.85
N ASP A 157 6.90 9.36 1.74
CA ASP A 157 8.13 8.74 2.23
C ASP A 157 8.09 8.47 3.75
N ASN A 158 7.42 9.35 4.50
CA ASN A 158 7.31 9.23 5.95
C ASN A 158 6.12 8.41 6.46
N LYS A 159 5.18 8.05 5.60
CA LYS A 159 3.91 7.45 6.05
C LYS A 159 3.52 6.17 5.34
N VAL A 160 3.91 5.99 4.08
CA VAL A 160 3.31 4.98 3.19
C VAL A 160 4.19 3.75 3.06
N MET A 161 3.52 2.59 3.03
CA MET A 161 4.10 1.30 2.64
C MET A 161 3.17 0.61 1.66
N TYR A 162 3.74 -0.02 0.62
CA TYR A 162 3.01 -0.84 -0.33
C TYR A 162 3.15 -2.31 0.01
N ALA A 163 2.05 -3.05 -0.11
CA ALA A 163 1.98 -4.51 0.03
C ALA A 163 1.07 -5.10 -1.05
N ASP A 164 1.11 -6.42 -1.24
CA ASP A 164 0.13 -7.09 -2.10
C ASP A 164 -1.28 -6.88 -1.56
N TYR A 165 -2.26 -6.74 -2.47
CA TYR A 165 -3.67 -6.56 -2.13
C TYR A 165 -4.17 -7.65 -1.18
N LYS A 166 -3.74 -8.91 -1.39
CA LYS A 166 -4.08 -10.05 -0.52
C LYS A 166 -3.54 -9.93 0.89
N VAL A 167 -2.40 -9.25 1.08
CA VAL A 167 -1.88 -8.94 2.42
C VAL A 167 -2.83 -7.99 3.14
N GLY A 168 -3.32 -6.96 2.44
CA GLY A 168 -4.34 -6.05 2.96
C GLY A 168 -5.61 -6.79 3.37
N GLU A 169 -6.16 -7.64 2.49
CA GLU A 169 -7.37 -8.45 2.78
C GLU A 169 -7.18 -9.33 4.02
N ARG A 170 -6.07 -10.07 4.12
CA ARG A 170 -5.78 -10.93 5.28
C ARG A 170 -5.58 -10.14 6.57
N LEU A 171 -4.91 -8.99 6.49
CA LEU A 171 -4.63 -8.15 7.66
C LEU A 171 -5.91 -7.53 8.22
N LEU A 172 -6.80 -7.08 7.35
CA LEU A 172 -8.05 -6.41 7.70
C LEU A 172 -9.21 -7.37 7.91
N LYS A 173 -9.05 -8.64 7.53
CA LYS A 173 -10.10 -9.68 7.56
C LYS A 173 -11.36 -9.24 6.80
N CYS A 174 -11.18 -8.75 5.60
CA CYS A 174 -12.24 -8.33 4.71
C CYS A 174 -12.23 -9.11 3.39
#